data_63ce1a7d1d120b9941f81cb3990b14a0
#
_entry.id   63ce1a7d1d120b9941f81cb3990b14a0
#
_cell.length_a   1.000
_cell.length_b   1.000
_cell.length_c   1.000
_cell.angle_alpha   90.00
_cell.angle_beta   90.00
_cell.angle_gamma   90.00
#
_symmetry.space_group_name_H-M   'P 1'
#
loop_
_entity.id
_entity.type
_entity.pdbx_description
1 polymer ?
#
loop_
_entity_poly.entity_id
_entity_poly.type
_entity_poly.pdbx_seq_one_letter_code
_entity_poly.pdbx_strand_id
1 'polypeptide(L)'
;MKLPKSTSFDHKNFVVSYKSIIKNVTIAYQTCGKLNQEKDNAILICHGYTNHHHALDKDVGWFNNLMGPGKALDTNKYFVICSNMLGSSFGSTGPKSINEKTNKPYGSTFPKIKNLDIINAQKLLIESLKIKKLHAVVGYSFGGHLVYLWATEFPDSLCKVVSIAGFLDRWDVTKEKIELIEKPFSDCKNWNKGNFYELDDTE
;
A
#
# COMPACT_ATOMS: atom_id res chain seq x y z
N MET A 1 -1.28 18.30 4.39
CA MET A 1 0.18 18.08 4.21
C MET A 1 0.41 17.70 2.75
N LYS A 2 1.27 18.45 2.02
CA LYS A 2 1.57 18.14 0.61
C LYS A 2 2.68 17.09 0.56
N LEU A 3 2.38 15.90 0.05
CA LEU A 3 3.39 14.86 -0.12
C LEU A 3 4.33 15.17 -1.31
N PRO A 4 5.59 14.72 -1.25
CA PRO A 4 6.53 14.81 -2.37
C PRO A 4 6.01 14.08 -3.60
N LYS A 5 6.63 14.36 -4.76
CA LYS A 5 6.31 13.65 -6.00
C LYS A 5 6.69 12.17 -5.88
N SER A 6 5.76 11.29 -6.19
CA SER A 6 5.95 9.83 -6.17
C SER A 6 6.40 9.29 -7.52
N THR A 7 7.10 8.17 -7.51
CA THR A 7 7.22 7.28 -8.67
C THR A 7 5.97 6.43 -8.75
N SER A 8 5.56 6.04 -9.96
CA SER A 8 4.41 5.16 -10.16
C SER A 8 4.76 3.95 -11.02
N PHE A 9 4.05 2.86 -10.77
CA PHE A 9 4.00 1.66 -11.58
C PHE A 9 2.55 1.47 -12.04
N ASP A 10 2.35 1.25 -13.33
CA ASP A 10 1.03 1.08 -13.91
C ASP A 10 0.84 -0.33 -14.44
N HIS A 11 -0.33 -0.92 -14.20
CA HIS A 11 -0.70 -2.26 -14.66
C HIS A 11 -2.14 -2.24 -15.23
N LYS A 12 -2.33 -2.95 -16.35
CA LYS A 12 -3.64 -3.03 -17.02
C LYS A 12 -4.39 -4.31 -16.65
N ASN A 13 -5.72 -4.18 -16.54
CA ASN A 13 -6.65 -5.29 -16.34
C ASN A 13 -6.34 -6.12 -15.09
N PHE A 14 -6.12 -5.45 -13.97
CA PHE A 14 -5.87 -6.11 -12.67
C PHE A 14 -7.15 -6.79 -12.17
N VAL A 15 -7.09 -8.10 -12.03
CA VAL A 15 -8.21 -8.91 -11.53
C VAL A 15 -8.15 -8.99 -10.02
N VAL A 16 -9.16 -8.46 -9.33
CA VAL A 16 -9.27 -8.55 -7.87
C VAL A 16 -9.97 -9.84 -7.43
N SER A 17 -9.79 -10.22 -6.17
CA SER A 17 -10.28 -11.47 -5.56
C SER A 17 -11.78 -11.74 -5.78
N TYR A 18 -12.59 -10.71 -5.92
CA TYR A 18 -14.03 -10.82 -6.23
C TYR A 18 -14.34 -10.85 -7.74
N LYS A 19 -13.35 -11.19 -8.57
CA LYS A 19 -13.46 -11.31 -10.04
C LYS A 19 -13.82 -10.02 -10.77
N SER A 20 -13.80 -8.88 -10.10
CA SER A 20 -13.89 -7.57 -10.77
C SER A 20 -12.54 -7.23 -11.39
N ILE A 21 -12.57 -6.42 -12.44
CA ILE A 21 -11.36 -5.95 -13.13
C ILE A 21 -11.23 -4.44 -12.94
N ILE A 22 -10.08 -4.01 -12.41
CA ILE A 22 -9.66 -2.62 -12.44
C ILE A 22 -8.81 -2.45 -13.70
N LYS A 23 -9.30 -1.66 -14.66
CA LYS A 23 -8.67 -1.54 -15.99
C LYS A 23 -7.25 -0.99 -15.93
N ASN A 24 -7.04 0.07 -15.15
CA ASN A 24 -5.73 0.68 -14.96
C ASN A 24 -5.48 0.81 -13.46
N VAL A 25 -4.48 0.07 -12.97
CA VAL A 25 -4.01 0.16 -11.61
C VAL A 25 -2.68 0.90 -11.61
N THR A 26 -2.62 1.96 -10.83
CA THR A 26 -1.39 2.69 -10.51
C THR A 26 -0.98 2.39 -9.09
N ILE A 27 0.25 2.01 -8.86
CA ILE A 27 0.86 1.87 -7.53
C ILE A 27 1.93 2.94 -7.37
N ALA A 28 1.67 3.88 -6.48
CA ALA A 28 2.65 4.88 -6.08
C ALA A 28 3.69 4.24 -5.16
N TYR A 29 4.96 4.57 -5.32
CA TYR A 29 6.02 4.03 -4.48
C TYR A 29 7.21 4.98 -4.38
N GLN A 30 8.04 4.75 -3.39
CA GLN A 30 9.33 5.40 -3.19
C GLN A 30 10.42 4.35 -3.08
N THR A 31 11.61 4.69 -3.55
CA THR A 31 12.79 3.85 -3.36
C THR A 31 13.93 4.63 -2.73
N CYS A 32 14.79 3.93 -2.00
CA CYS A 32 16.01 4.48 -1.43
C CYS A 32 17.14 3.45 -1.46
N GLY A 33 18.37 3.92 -1.56
CA GLY A 33 19.54 3.06 -1.78
C GLY A 33 19.70 2.63 -3.24
N LYS A 34 20.56 1.66 -3.49
CA LYS A 34 20.91 1.19 -4.84
C LYS A 34 20.68 -0.31 -4.97
N LEU A 35 19.92 -0.70 -5.98
CA LEU A 35 19.78 -2.10 -6.36
C LEU A 35 21.11 -2.63 -6.91
N ASN A 36 21.61 -3.73 -6.35
CA ASN A 36 22.84 -4.37 -6.82
C ASN A 36 22.64 -5.10 -8.18
N GLN A 37 23.71 -5.58 -8.78
CA GLN A 37 23.66 -6.27 -10.07
C GLN A 37 22.92 -7.59 -9.99
N GLU A 38 23.08 -8.32 -8.89
CA GLU A 38 22.44 -9.61 -8.59
C GLU A 38 20.95 -9.45 -8.29
N LYS A 39 20.51 -8.22 -7.94
CA LYS A 39 19.13 -7.87 -7.59
C LYS A 39 18.56 -8.67 -6.40
N ASP A 40 19.40 -8.92 -5.41
CA ASP A 40 19.08 -9.72 -4.22
C ASP A 40 19.13 -8.92 -2.92
N ASN A 41 19.47 -7.61 -2.97
CA ASN A 41 19.53 -6.70 -1.84
C ASN A 41 18.26 -5.85 -1.64
N ALA A 42 17.16 -6.19 -2.29
CA ALA A 42 15.93 -5.41 -2.22
C ALA A 42 15.10 -5.75 -0.96
N ILE A 43 14.60 -4.72 -0.28
CA ILE A 43 13.69 -4.84 0.87
C ILE A 43 12.39 -4.11 0.54
N LEU A 44 11.26 -4.81 0.68
CA LEU A 44 9.93 -4.21 0.57
C LEU A 44 9.43 -3.78 1.95
N ILE A 45 8.97 -2.54 2.06
CA ILE A 45 8.30 -2.00 3.25
C ILE A 45 6.80 -1.97 3.02
N CYS A 46 6.06 -2.62 3.91
CA CYS A 46 4.60 -2.56 4.00
C CYS A 46 4.21 -1.60 5.12
N HIS A 47 3.62 -0.46 4.76
CA HIS A 47 3.26 0.58 5.73
C HIS A 47 2.00 0.23 6.56
N GLY A 48 1.75 0.95 7.66
CA GLY A 48 0.53 0.83 8.46
C GLY A 48 -0.70 1.40 7.75
N TYR A 49 -1.89 1.09 8.26
CA TYR A 49 -3.17 1.42 7.63
C TYR A 49 -3.34 2.90 7.25
N THR A 50 -2.90 3.81 8.12
CA THR A 50 -3.03 5.27 7.93
C THR A 50 -1.79 5.93 7.34
N ASN A 51 -0.73 5.15 7.07
CA ASN A 51 0.52 5.65 6.54
C ASN A 51 0.55 5.64 5.00
N HIS A 52 1.66 6.03 4.45
CA HIS A 52 1.89 6.17 3.01
C HIS A 52 3.30 5.69 2.62
N HIS A 53 3.58 5.65 1.33
CA HIS A 53 4.84 5.15 0.78
C HIS A 53 6.07 6.05 0.98
N HIS A 54 5.91 7.31 1.42
CA HIS A 54 7.03 8.20 1.76
C HIS A 54 7.61 7.87 3.14
N ALA A 55 8.12 6.65 3.29
CA ALA A 55 8.64 6.16 4.57
C ALA A 55 9.95 6.85 4.98
N LEU A 56 10.76 7.28 4.01
CA LEU A 56 12.09 7.89 4.18
C LEU A 56 12.18 9.36 3.82
N ASP A 57 11.09 9.98 3.49
CA ASP A 57 11.11 11.39 3.16
C ASP A 57 11.55 12.24 4.35
N LYS A 58 12.38 13.26 4.10
CA LYS A 58 12.97 14.09 5.15
C LYS A 58 11.91 14.74 6.04
N ASP A 59 10.82 15.21 5.44
CA ASP A 59 9.84 16.04 6.14
C ASP A 59 8.61 15.26 6.60
N VAL A 60 8.25 14.18 5.87
CA VAL A 60 7.04 13.39 6.12
C VAL A 60 7.32 11.91 6.38
N GLY A 61 8.60 11.51 6.39
CA GLY A 61 9.00 10.12 6.59
C GLY A 61 8.70 9.62 8.00
N TRP A 62 7.94 8.55 8.07
CA TRP A 62 7.51 7.94 9.33
C TRP A 62 8.43 6.81 9.81
N PHE A 63 9.40 6.39 8.98
CA PHE A 63 10.32 5.28 9.28
C PHE A 63 11.80 5.70 9.39
N ASN A 64 12.06 7.00 9.40
CA ASN A 64 13.40 7.60 9.41
C ASN A 64 14.29 7.15 10.58
N ASN A 65 13.71 6.74 11.71
CA ASN A 65 14.50 6.26 12.86
C ASN A 65 15.14 4.89 12.61
N LEU A 66 14.51 4.02 11.83
CA LEU A 66 14.98 2.66 11.56
C LEU A 66 15.68 2.52 10.20
N MET A 67 15.49 3.46 9.29
CA MET A 67 15.95 3.39 7.92
C MET A 67 16.83 4.60 7.55
N GLY A 68 17.90 4.35 6.78
CA GLY A 68 18.87 5.36 6.36
C GLY A 68 20.29 4.83 6.41
N PRO A 69 21.29 5.63 6.00
CA PRO A 69 22.70 5.24 6.07
C PRO A 69 23.12 4.81 7.47
N GLY A 70 23.68 3.60 7.61
CA GLY A 70 24.15 3.06 8.87
C GLY A 70 23.07 2.66 9.89
N LYS A 71 21.78 2.73 9.53
CA LYS A 71 20.67 2.33 10.40
C LYS A 71 20.32 0.85 10.22
N ALA A 72 19.34 0.34 10.97
CA ALA A 72 18.89 -1.05 10.91
C ALA A 72 18.55 -1.48 9.48
N LEU A 73 17.86 -0.63 8.73
CA LEU A 73 17.67 -0.77 7.27
C LEU A 73 18.65 0.17 6.58
N ASP A 74 19.89 -0.28 6.44
CA ASP A 74 21.01 0.51 5.93
C ASP A 74 20.88 0.71 4.41
N THR A 75 20.57 1.93 4.00
CA THR A 75 20.41 2.29 2.58
C THR A 75 21.72 2.34 1.81
N ASN A 76 22.89 2.21 2.46
CA ASN A 76 24.16 1.96 1.76
C ASN A 76 24.27 0.51 1.27
N LYS A 77 23.55 -0.42 1.89
CA LYS A 77 23.57 -1.87 1.60
C LYS A 77 22.34 -2.34 0.86
N TYR A 78 21.18 -1.81 1.20
CA TYR A 78 19.90 -2.29 0.72
C TYR A 78 19.22 -1.29 -0.21
N PHE A 79 18.56 -1.84 -1.22
CA PHE A 79 17.60 -1.11 -2.02
C PHE A 79 16.22 -1.25 -1.39
N VAL A 80 15.77 -0.20 -0.72
CA VAL A 80 14.49 -0.21 0.01
C VAL A 80 13.39 0.34 -0.87
N ILE A 81 12.28 -0.37 -0.94
CA ILE A 81 11.08 -0.02 -1.69
C ILE A 81 9.93 0.12 -0.69
N CYS A 82 9.23 1.24 -0.69
CA CYS A 82 7.96 1.39 0.03
C CYS A 82 6.86 1.72 -0.98
N SER A 83 5.90 0.81 -1.13
CA SER A 83 4.76 1.02 -2.03
C SER A 83 3.54 1.48 -1.25
N ASN A 84 2.76 2.37 -1.84
CA ASN A 84 1.45 2.71 -1.33
C ASN A 84 0.45 1.60 -1.67
N MET A 85 -0.42 1.27 -0.73
CA MET A 85 -1.37 0.15 -0.90
C MET A 85 -2.41 0.45 -1.97
N LEU A 86 -2.79 -0.56 -2.75
CA LEU A 86 -4.00 -0.53 -3.57
C LEU A 86 -5.21 -0.23 -2.67
N GLY A 87 -6.08 0.66 -3.09
CA GLY A 87 -7.25 1.07 -2.32
C GLY A 87 -7.02 2.22 -1.34
N SER A 88 -5.77 2.68 -1.14
CA SER A 88 -5.45 3.77 -0.24
C SER A 88 -5.46 5.15 -0.91
N SER A 89 -5.34 6.22 -0.11
CA SER A 89 -5.57 7.60 -0.56
C SER A 89 -4.34 8.34 -1.11
N PHE A 90 -3.14 7.74 -1.07
CA PHE A 90 -1.88 8.46 -1.29
C PHE A 90 -1.23 8.16 -2.64
N GLY A 91 -2.00 8.17 -3.72
CA GLY A 91 -1.49 8.10 -5.10
C GLY A 91 -1.59 6.74 -5.78
N SER A 92 -1.79 5.64 -5.05
CA SER A 92 -2.21 4.37 -5.66
C SER A 92 -3.68 4.39 -6.02
N THR A 93 -4.07 3.56 -6.98
CA THR A 93 -5.48 3.42 -7.37
C THR A 93 -6.33 3.04 -6.16
N GLY A 94 -7.39 3.81 -5.95
CA GLY A 94 -8.32 3.68 -4.83
C GLY A 94 -9.64 4.41 -5.11
N PRO A 95 -10.51 4.59 -4.12
CA PRO A 95 -11.81 5.23 -4.28
C PRO A 95 -11.76 6.64 -4.91
N LYS A 96 -10.69 7.41 -4.69
CA LYS A 96 -10.48 8.74 -5.30
C LYS A 96 -10.13 8.67 -6.79
N SER A 97 -9.69 7.52 -7.29
CA SER A 97 -9.29 7.36 -8.70
C SER A 97 -10.49 7.45 -9.64
N ILE A 98 -10.25 7.98 -10.85
CA ILE A 98 -11.31 8.13 -11.85
C ILE A 98 -11.69 6.76 -12.42
N ASN A 99 -12.97 6.46 -12.38
CA ASN A 99 -13.55 5.32 -13.07
C ASN A 99 -13.75 5.68 -14.56
N GLU A 100 -13.03 5.03 -15.45
CA GLU A 100 -13.08 5.31 -16.89
C GLU A 100 -14.47 5.14 -17.53
N LYS A 101 -15.34 4.33 -16.91
CA LYS A 101 -16.71 4.13 -17.42
C LYS A 101 -17.61 5.33 -17.16
N THR A 102 -17.39 6.04 -16.05
CA THR A 102 -18.25 7.14 -15.61
C THR A 102 -17.57 8.50 -15.73
N ASN A 103 -16.25 8.53 -15.92
CA ASN A 103 -15.39 9.70 -15.87
C ASN A 103 -15.49 10.48 -14.53
N LYS A 104 -15.81 9.77 -13.45
CA LYS A 104 -15.95 10.28 -12.08
C LYS A 104 -15.14 9.44 -11.11
N PRO A 105 -14.81 9.93 -9.90
CA PRO A 105 -14.21 9.10 -8.86
C PRO A 105 -15.03 7.83 -8.62
N TYR A 106 -14.33 6.73 -8.32
CA TYR A 106 -15.02 5.49 -7.96
C TYR A 106 -15.93 5.67 -6.72
N GLY A 107 -15.45 6.43 -5.73
CA GLY A 107 -16.17 6.61 -4.47
C GLY A 107 -16.55 5.26 -3.85
N SER A 108 -17.79 5.14 -3.42
CA SER A 108 -18.37 3.91 -2.86
C SER A 108 -18.51 2.76 -3.87
N THR A 109 -18.32 3.02 -5.17
CA THR A 109 -18.35 1.99 -6.22
C THR A 109 -16.99 1.37 -6.51
N PHE A 110 -15.95 1.74 -5.75
CA PHE A 110 -14.63 1.11 -5.89
C PHE A 110 -14.76 -0.41 -5.70
N PRO A 111 -14.15 -1.22 -6.57
CA PRO A 111 -14.25 -2.68 -6.47
C PRO A 111 -13.82 -3.17 -5.09
N LYS A 112 -14.56 -4.12 -4.53
CA LYS A 112 -14.17 -4.77 -3.27
C LYS A 112 -12.85 -5.50 -3.48
N ILE A 113 -11.89 -5.22 -2.62
CA ILE A 113 -10.56 -5.84 -2.61
C ILE A 113 -10.32 -6.60 -1.31
N LYS A 114 -9.41 -7.57 -1.35
CA LYS A 114 -8.87 -8.29 -0.19
C LYS A 114 -7.42 -7.86 0.05
N ASN A 115 -6.89 -8.18 1.21
CA ASN A 115 -5.47 -7.98 1.51
C ASN A 115 -4.56 -8.72 0.51
N LEU A 116 -5.03 -9.86 -0.02
CA LEU A 116 -4.37 -10.58 -1.11
C LEU A 116 -4.19 -9.73 -2.37
N ASP A 117 -5.18 -8.90 -2.72
CA ASP A 117 -5.08 -8.02 -3.89
C ASP A 117 -4.03 -6.92 -3.69
N ILE A 118 -3.85 -6.47 -2.45
CA ILE A 118 -2.80 -5.50 -2.10
C ILE A 118 -1.42 -6.11 -2.34
N ILE A 119 -1.15 -7.31 -1.82
CA ILE A 119 0.15 -7.96 -2.02
C ILE A 119 0.37 -8.43 -3.45
N ASN A 120 -0.68 -8.80 -4.20
CA ASN A 120 -0.59 -9.10 -5.63
C ASN A 120 -0.15 -7.87 -6.43
N ALA A 121 -0.70 -6.69 -6.13
CA ALA A 121 -0.28 -5.44 -6.76
C ALA A 121 1.16 -5.08 -6.40
N GLN A 122 1.58 -5.29 -5.16
CA GLN A 122 2.99 -5.15 -4.74
C GLN A 122 3.90 -6.13 -5.48
N LYS A 123 3.48 -7.38 -5.64
CA LYS A 123 4.24 -8.41 -6.36
C LYS A 123 4.50 -8.00 -7.82
N LEU A 124 3.49 -7.50 -8.51
CA LEU A 124 3.64 -6.97 -9.87
C LEU A 124 4.62 -5.79 -9.94
N LEU A 125 4.59 -4.88 -8.96
CA LEU A 125 5.58 -3.81 -8.87
C LEU A 125 7.01 -4.38 -8.72
N ILE A 126 7.23 -5.35 -7.81
CA ILE A 126 8.54 -5.97 -7.58
C ILE A 126 9.05 -6.66 -8.86
N GLU A 127 8.17 -7.35 -9.58
CA GLU A 127 8.49 -7.98 -10.86
C GLU A 127 8.86 -6.96 -11.95
N SER A 128 8.15 -5.82 -12.00
CA SER A 128 8.45 -4.74 -12.95
C SER A 128 9.86 -4.14 -12.74
N LEU A 129 10.33 -4.13 -11.50
CA LEU A 129 11.69 -3.74 -11.13
C LEU A 129 12.73 -4.85 -11.43
N LYS A 130 12.25 -5.99 -11.98
CA LYS A 130 13.08 -7.17 -12.32
C LYS A 130 13.78 -7.76 -11.08
N ILE A 131 13.16 -7.65 -9.92
CA ILE A 131 13.62 -8.26 -8.67
C ILE A 131 12.99 -9.65 -8.58
N LYS A 132 13.83 -10.69 -8.62
CA LYS A 132 13.36 -12.08 -8.55
C LYS A 132 13.06 -12.52 -7.13
N LYS A 133 13.88 -12.07 -6.17
CA LYS A 133 13.76 -12.45 -4.77
C LYS A 133 14.10 -11.26 -3.87
N LEU A 134 13.19 -10.96 -2.95
CA LEU A 134 13.41 -9.92 -1.94
C LEU A 134 14.35 -10.43 -0.85
N HIS A 135 15.31 -9.61 -0.44
CA HIS A 135 16.11 -9.88 0.75
C HIS A 135 15.24 -9.98 2.01
N ALA A 136 14.27 -9.07 2.12
CA ALA A 136 13.28 -9.11 3.18
C ALA A 136 11.97 -8.40 2.79
N VAL A 137 10.88 -8.77 3.47
CA VAL A 137 9.65 -7.98 3.55
C VAL A 137 9.49 -7.53 5.00
N VAL A 138 9.35 -6.23 5.21
CA VAL A 138 9.26 -5.61 6.54
C VAL A 138 7.94 -4.84 6.63
N GLY A 139 7.18 -5.03 7.69
CA GLY A 139 5.90 -4.34 7.84
C GLY A 139 5.59 -3.95 9.27
N TYR A 140 4.82 -2.87 9.42
CA TYR A 140 4.39 -2.32 10.69
C TYR A 140 2.86 -2.30 10.78
N SER A 141 2.30 -2.71 11.93
CA SER A 141 0.86 -2.74 12.18
C SER A 141 0.10 -3.53 11.09
N PHE A 142 -0.81 -2.92 10.33
CA PHE A 142 -1.47 -3.54 9.19
C PHE A 142 -0.47 -4.03 8.12
N GLY A 143 0.63 -3.28 7.90
CA GLY A 143 1.73 -3.75 7.05
C GLY A 143 2.40 -5.03 7.59
N GLY A 144 2.47 -5.20 8.92
CA GLY A 144 2.93 -6.42 9.55
C GLY A 144 2.03 -7.63 9.25
N HIS A 145 0.71 -7.42 9.15
CA HIS A 145 -0.21 -8.45 8.66
C HIS A 145 0.06 -8.81 7.17
N LEU A 146 0.32 -7.81 6.32
CA LEU A 146 0.66 -8.07 4.91
C LEU A 146 1.96 -8.87 4.76
N VAL A 147 2.93 -8.70 5.68
CA VAL A 147 4.17 -9.49 5.70
C VAL A 147 3.88 -10.99 5.86
N TYR A 148 2.94 -11.37 6.71
CA TYR A 148 2.55 -12.78 6.86
C TYR A 148 1.90 -13.30 5.59
N LEU A 149 1.05 -12.51 4.93
CA LEU A 149 0.49 -12.89 3.62
C LEU A 149 1.57 -13.05 2.56
N TRP A 150 2.58 -12.18 2.52
CA TRP A 150 3.73 -12.33 1.64
C TRP A 150 4.47 -13.65 1.88
N ALA A 151 4.66 -14.04 3.14
CA ALA A 151 5.34 -15.28 3.51
C ALA A 151 4.56 -16.54 3.11
N THR A 152 3.24 -16.48 3.15
CA THR A 152 2.37 -17.62 2.81
C THR A 152 2.10 -17.75 1.32
N GLU A 153 1.87 -16.61 0.64
CA GLU A 153 1.49 -16.62 -0.78
C GLU A 153 2.71 -16.65 -1.72
N PHE A 154 3.84 -16.07 -1.30
CA PHE A 154 5.04 -15.94 -2.14
C PHE A 154 6.32 -16.41 -1.43
N PRO A 155 6.37 -17.60 -0.81
CA PRO A 155 7.50 -18.05 0.02
C PRO A 155 8.84 -18.04 -0.75
N ASP A 156 8.81 -18.38 -2.03
CA ASP A 156 10.02 -18.43 -2.87
C ASP A 156 10.51 -17.04 -3.33
N SER A 157 9.68 -16.01 -3.18
CA SER A 157 9.98 -14.65 -3.64
C SER A 157 10.66 -13.77 -2.60
N LEU A 158 10.97 -14.31 -1.42
CA LEU A 158 11.60 -13.58 -0.32
C LEU A 158 12.53 -14.50 0.51
N CYS A 159 13.47 -13.89 1.23
CA CYS A 159 14.38 -14.62 2.13
C CYS A 159 13.99 -14.48 3.60
N LYS A 160 13.49 -13.32 4.00
CA LYS A 160 13.22 -12.97 5.41
C LYS A 160 11.94 -12.17 5.53
N VAL A 161 11.32 -12.27 6.70
CA VAL A 161 10.15 -11.47 7.07
C VAL A 161 10.38 -10.80 8.42
N VAL A 162 9.95 -9.55 8.55
CA VAL A 162 9.96 -8.81 9.81
C VAL A 162 8.59 -8.16 10.00
N SER A 163 7.82 -8.65 10.92
CA SER A 163 6.53 -8.08 11.31
C SER A 163 6.67 -7.34 12.63
N ILE A 164 6.39 -6.04 12.62
CA ILE A 164 6.43 -5.17 13.80
C ILE A 164 5.00 -4.83 14.18
N ALA A 165 4.58 -5.22 15.38
CA ALA A 165 3.22 -5.03 15.87
C ALA A 165 2.13 -5.49 14.86
N GLY A 166 2.44 -6.53 14.07
CA GLY A 166 1.49 -7.17 13.16
C GLY A 166 0.59 -8.16 13.89
N PHE A 167 -0.48 -8.56 13.25
CA PHE A 167 -1.42 -9.54 13.77
C PHE A 167 -1.60 -10.68 12.75
N LEU A 168 -1.74 -11.91 13.27
CA LEU A 168 -1.97 -13.11 12.45
C LEU A 168 -3.46 -13.42 12.30
N ASP A 169 -4.21 -13.12 13.34
CA ASP A 169 -5.60 -13.51 13.42
C ASP A 169 -6.51 -12.48 12.73
N ARG A 170 -7.71 -12.92 12.35
CA ARG A 170 -8.74 -12.00 11.91
C ARG A 170 -9.04 -11.05 13.06
N TRP A 171 -8.87 -9.77 12.80
CA TRP A 171 -9.52 -8.79 13.64
C TRP A 171 -11.02 -9.07 13.52
N ASP A 172 -11.59 -9.60 14.59
CA ASP A 172 -13.01 -9.96 14.62
C ASP A 172 -13.81 -8.67 14.64
N VAL A 173 -13.98 -8.10 13.44
CA VAL A 173 -14.72 -6.86 13.24
C VAL A 173 -16.18 -7.27 13.17
N THR A 174 -16.83 -7.30 14.34
CA THR A 174 -18.27 -7.53 14.41
C THR A 174 -19.03 -6.40 13.71
N LYS A 175 -20.26 -6.69 13.31
CA LYS A 175 -21.14 -5.69 12.67
C LYS A 175 -21.27 -4.42 13.51
N GLU A 176 -21.39 -4.59 14.82
CA GLU A 176 -21.49 -3.48 15.79
C GLU A 176 -20.23 -2.60 15.80
N LYS A 177 -19.03 -3.21 15.69
CA LYS A 177 -17.76 -2.47 15.59
C LYS A 177 -17.66 -1.70 14.27
N ILE A 178 -18.15 -2.28 13.17
CA ILE A 178 -18.20 -1.58 11.88
C ILE A 178 -19.12 -0.37 11.99
N GLU A 179 -20.35 -0.56 12.51
CA GLU A 179 -21.32 0.52 12.70
C GLU A 179 -20.77 1.64 13.61
N LEU A 180 -20.04 1.28 14.68
CA LEU A 180 -19.40 2.24 15.58
C LEU A 180 -18.32 3.08 14.85
N ILE A 181 -17.59 2.48 13.94
CA ILE A 181 -16.56 3.18 13.13
C ILE A 181 -17.21 4.02 12.03
N GLU A 182 -18.26 3.51 11.38
CA GLU A 182 -18.92 4.19 10.25
C GLU A 182 -19.81 5.33 10.70
N LYS A 183 -20.40 5.26 11.90
CA LYS A 183 -21.36 6.25 12.40
C LYS A 183 -20.82 7.69 12.38
N PRO A 184 -19.63 8.03 12.90
CA PRO A 184 -19.11 9.39 12.85
C PRO A 184 -18.99 9.94 11.42
N PHE A 185 -18.68 9.07 10.46
CA PHE A 185 -18.59 9.46 9.03
C PHE A 185 -19.99 9.62 8.44
N SER A 186 -20.91 8.68 8.73
CA SER A 186 -22.29 8.74 8.21
C SER A 186 -23.09 9.92 8.75
N ASP A 187 -22.76 10.40 9.95
CA ASP A 187 -23.37 11.58 10.58
C ASP A 187 -22.79 12.90 9.99
N CYS A 188 -21.68 12.84 9.26
CA CYS A 188 -21.09 14.00 8.61
C CYS A 188 -21.89 14.40 7.36
N LYS A 189 -22.30 15.68 7.27
CA LYS A 189 -23.08 16.22 6.15
C LYS A 189 -22.44 15.95 4.79
N ASN A 190 -21.13 16.02 4.72
CA ASN A 190 -20.37 15.89 3.48
C ASN A 190 -19.97 14.44 3.15
N TRP A 191 -20.34 13.46 3.99
CA TRP A 191 -20.02 12.05 3.74
C TRP A 191 -20.59 11.51 2.43
N ASN A 192 -21.80 11.98 2.05
CA ASN A 192 -22.46 11.61 0.80
C ASN A 192 -22.35 10.09 0.46
N LYS A 193 -22.58 9.22 1.48
CA LYS A 193 -22.47 7.75 1.35
C LYS A 193 -21.13 7.28 0.77
N GLY A 194 -20.04 7.95 1.11
CA GLY A 194 -18.70 7.66 0.63
C GLY A 194 -18.33 8.30 -0.73
N ASN A 195 -19.20 9.15 -1.30
CA ASN A 195 -18.96 9.84 -2.57
C ASN A 195 -18.64 11.32 -2.38
N PHE A 196 -17.71 11.62 -1.47
CA PHE A 196 -17.33 12.99 -1.08
C PHE A 196 -16.19 13.57 -1.94
N TYR A 197 -15.64 12.81 -2.87
CA TYR A 197 -14.46 13.23 -3.66
C TYR A 197 -14.77 14.29 -4.73
N GLU A 198 -16.04 14.58 -4.99
CA GLU A 198 -16.48 15.63 -5.93
C GLU A 198 -16.78 16.95 -5.21
N LEU A 199 -16.72 16.97 -3.87
CA LEU A 199 -16.93 18.19 -3.07
C LEU A 199 -15.63 19.00 -3.08
N ASP A 200 -15.74 20.30 -3.34
CA ASP A 200 -14.59 21.20 -3.21
C ASP A 200 -14.04 21.17 -1.78
N ASP A 201 -12.72 21.10 -1.64
CA ASP A 201 -12.00 21.06 -0.35
C ASP A 201 -12.15 22.40 0.46
N THR A 202 -13.11 23.24 0.13
CA THR A 202 -13.27 24.59 0.68
C THR A 202 -14.41 24.73 1.70
N GLU A 203 -15.06 23.63 2.14
CA GLU A 203 -16.04 23.66 3.23
C GLU A 203 -15.72 22.71 4.38
#